data_5878bf68ca350b1217315ef347670156
#
_entry.id   5878bf68ca350b1217315ef347670156
#
_cell.length_a   1.000
_cell.length_b   1.000
_cell.length_c   1.000
_cell.angle_alpha   90.00
_cell.angle_beta   90.00
_cell.angle_gamma   90.00
#
_symmetry.space_group_name_H-M   'P 1'
#
loop_
_entity.id
_entity.type
_entity.pdbx_description
1 polymer ?
#
loop_
_entity_poly.entity_id
_entity_poly.type
_entity_poly.pdbx_seq_one_letter_code
_entity_poly.pdbx_strand_id
1 'polypeptide(L)'
;MKTRRKNRSRRNKTRKVRGGGNKSKKVKEIVKIFQQYPDIFPRGYFRFLTGTLDKHEKNGTLIYRNGVVLTYTKYKVSVNKYKFKIKPGDIKINQLVNKNQGNGKAKKVFKAFLKKHKKTNLILDVRSNNKKAIRFYRKNGFKKVDETSFGKDMKGIVMVRKAD
;
A
#
# COMPACT_ATOMS: atom_id res chain seq x y z
N MET A 1 56.86 -30.16 15.88
CA MET A 1 55.89 -29.05 16.02
C MET A 1 54.52 -29.46 15.47
N LYS A 2 53.53 -29.69 16.31
CA LYS A 2 52.17 -30.16 15.91
C LYS A 2 51.20 -28.97 16.05
N THR A 3 50.71 -28.45 14.92
CA THR A 3 49.73 -27.36 14.88
C THR A 3 48.31 -27.90 15.09
N ARG A 4 47.69 -27.53 16.21
CA ARG A 4 46.28 -27.82 16.52
C ARG A 4 45.34 -26.93 15.72
N ARG A 5 44.58 -27.49 14.77
CA ARG A 5 43.45 -26.82 14.12
C ARG A 5 42.25 -26.77 15.09
N LYS A 6 41.84 -25.54 15.47
CA LYS A 6 40.60 -25.29 16.24
C LYS A 6 39.39 -25.35 15.30
N ASN A 7 38.57 -26.37 15.43
CA ASN A 7 37.25 -26.47 14.82
C ASN A 7 36.31 -25.45 15.48
N ARG A 8 35.95 -24.38 14.76
CA ARG A 8 34.88 -23.47 15.17
C ARG A 8 33.53 -24.03 14.69
N SER A 9 32.80 -24.70 15.58
CA SER A 9 31.40 -25.08 15.41
C SER A 9 30.55 -23.82 15.17
N ARG A 10 30.01 -23.70 13.95
CA ARG A 10 29.00 -22.68 13.61
C ARG A 10 27.66 -23.11 14.23
N ARG A 11 27.30 -22.53 15.37
CA ARG A 11 25.94 -22.65 15.93
C ARG A 11 24.95 -21.99 14.98
N ASN A 12 24.19 -22.81 14.26
CA ASN A 12 22.98 -22.39 13.54
C ASN A 12 21.97 -21.87 14.56
N LYS A 13 21.86 -20.54 14.70
CA LYS A 13 20.74 -19.91 15.40
C LYS A 13 19.49 -20.08 14.54
N THR A 14 18.71 -21.11 14.81
CA THR A 14 17.35 -21.25 14.31
C THR A 14 16.55 -20.00 14.72
N ARG A 15 16.25 -19.18 13.75
CA ARG A 15 15.43 -17.97 13.90
C ARG A 15 13.99 -18.44 14.21
N LYS A 16 13.63 -18.46 15.50
CA LYS A 16 12.26 -18.70 15.94
C LYS A 16 11.34 -17.71 15.22
N VAL A 17 10.58 -18.20 14.25
CA VAL A 17 9.50 -17.45 13.62
C VAL A 17 8.44 -17.20 14.71
N ARG A 18 8.49 -16.03 15.33
CA ARG A 18 7.42 -15.56 16.22
C ARG A 18 6.23 -15.21 15.32
N GLY A 19 5.45 -16.21 14.97
CA GLY A 19 4.19 -16.08 14.28
C GLY A 19 3.04 -16.18 15.26
N GLY A 20 2.06 -15.32 15.20
CA GLY A 20 0.78 -15.53 15.84
C GLY A 20 0.36 -14.50 16.87
N GLY A 21 0.70 -13.24 16.68
CA GLY A 21 -0.04 -12.16 17.33
C GLY A 21 -1.52 -12.25 16.94
N ASN A 22 -2.42 -12.20 17.92
CA ASN A 22 -3.87 -12.27 17.71
C ASN A 22 -4.29 -11.12 16.78
N LYS A 23 -4.57 -11.48 15.50
CA LYS A 23 -4.91 -10.50 14.46
C LYS A 23 -6.18 -9.76 14.85
N SER A 24 -6.17 -8.42 14.79
CA SER A 24 -7.34 -7.64 15.15
C SER A 24 -8.57 -8.09 14.34
N LYS A 25 -9.74 -8.11 14.95
CA LYS A 25 -11.02 -8.44 14.29
C LYS A 25 -11.21 -7.59 13.03
N LYS A 26 -10.81 -6.33 13.11
CA LYS A 26 -10.85 -5.35 12.02
C LYS A 26 -9.97 -5.75 10.84
N VAL A 27 -8.72 -6.18 11.07
CA VAL A 27 -7.82 -6.61 9.99
C VAL A 27 -8.36 -7.87 9.30
N LYS A 28 -8.92 -8.82 10.05
CA LYS A 28 -9.57 -10.01 9.47
C LYS A 28 -10.74 -9.64 8.54
N GLU A 29 -11.56 -8.67 8.94
CA GLU A 29 -12.68 -8.16 8.14
C GLU A 29 -12.17 -7.47 6.86
N ILE A 30 -11.15 -6.62 6.97
CA ILE A 30 -10.55 -5.94 5.83
C ILE A 30 -9.99 -6.95 4.81
N VAL A 31 -9.31 -8.00 5.25
CA VAL A 31 -8.79 -9.05 4.35
C VAL A 31 -9.92 -9.68 3.52
N LYS A 32 -11.08 -9.96 4.12
CA LYS A 32 -12.25 -10.47 3.39
C LYS A 32 -12.73 -9.52 2.29
N ILE A 33 -12.60 -8.20 2.49
CA ILE A 33 -12.94 -7.21 1.45
C ILE A 33 -11.98 -7.31 0.26
N PHE A 34 -10.69 -7.45 0.50
CA PHE A 34 -9.70 -7.63 -0.58
C PHE A 34 -9.93 -8.93 -1.36
N GLN A 35 -10.33 -10.01 -0.68
CA GLN A 35 -10.62 -11.31 -1.30
C GLN A 35 -11.79 -11.28 -2.29
N GLN A 36 -12.66 -10.26 -2.24
CA GLN A 36 -13.74 -10.07 -3.22
C GLN A 36 -13.23 -9.62 -4.61
N TYR A 37 -11.94 -9.30 -4.74
CA TYR A 37 -11.33 -8.79 -5.96
C TYR A 37 -10.11 -9.61 -6.39
N PRO A 38 -10.28 -10.91 -6.72
CA PRO A 38 -9.16 -11.81 -7.05
C PRO A 38 -8.37 -11.37 -8.28
N ASP A 39 -9.03 -10.74 -9.26
CA ASP A 39 -8.39 -10.21 -10.47
C ASP A 39 -7.43 -9.03 -10.18
N ILE A 40 -7.71 -8.30 -9.11
CA ILE A 40 -6.88 -7.17 -8.66
C ILE A 40 -5.84 -7.63 -7.64
N PHE A 41 -6.22 -8.53 -6.74
CA PHE A 41 -5.40 -9.02 -5.65
C PHE A 41 -5.24 -10.54 -5.75
N PRO A 42 -4.22 -11.05 -6.48
CA PRO A 42 -3.99 -12.48 -6.64
C PRO A 42 -3.62 -13.16 -5.31
N ARG A 43 -3.77 -14.50 -5.23
CA ARG A 43 -3.54 -15.27 -3.99
C ARG A 43 -2.20 -14.94 -3.30
N GLY A 44 -1.12 -14.78 -4.05
CA GLY A 44 0.20 -14.42 -3.51
C GLY A 44 0.24 -13.09 -2.76
N TYR A 45 -0.65 -12.16 -3.09
CA TYR A 45 -0.77 -10.85 -2.42
C TYR A 45 -1.18 -10.99 -0.95
N PHE A 46 -2.05 -11.96 -0.63
CA PHE A 46 -2.58 -12.15 0.72
C PHE A 46 -1.55 -12.61 1.75
N ARG A 47 -0.46 -13.24 1.29
CA ARG A 47 0.65 -13.67 2.16
C ARG A 47 1.23 -12.52 2.99
N PHE A 48 1.28 -11.32 2.41
CA PHE A 48 1.87 -10.14 3.05
C PHE A 48 0.83 -9.11 3.50
N LEU A 49 -0.42 -9.21 3.00
CA LEU A 49 -1.47 -8.22 3.23
C LEU A 49 -1.75 -8.01 4.71
N THR A 50 -1.90 -9.09 5.47
CA THR A 50 -2.24 -9.01 6.90
C THR A 50 -1.18 -8.24 7.68
N GLY A 51 0.10 -8.60 7.54
CA GLY A 51 1.19 -7.88 8.22
C GLY A 51 1.31 -6.42 7.78
N THR A 52 1.00 -6.14 6.51
CA THR A 52 0.95 -4.77 5.99
C THR A 52 -0.18 -3.97 6.61
N LEU A 53 -1.38 -4.54 6.74
CA LEU A 53 -2.53 -3.90 7.37
C LEU A 53 -2.30 -3.66 8.87
N ASP A 54 -1.74 -4.63 9.59
CA ASP A 54 -1.36 -4.48 11.00
C ASP A 54 -0.36 -3.32 11.18
N LYS A 55 0.62 -3.20 10.29
CA LYS A 55 1.58 -2.09 10.29
C LYS A 55 0.90 -0.75 10.05
N HIS A 56 0.00 -0.67 9.07
CA HIS A 56 -0.77 0.55 8.79
C HIS A 56 -1.70 0.92 9.94
N GLU A 57 -2.31 -0.05 10.61
CA GLU A 57 -3.15 0.18 11.78
C GLU A 57 -2.33 0.77 12.93
N LYS A 58 -1.19 0.16 13.28
CA LYS A 58 -0.28 0.65 14.33
C LYS A 58 0.27 2.06 14.04
N ASN A 59 0.51 2.37 12.76
CA ASN A 59 1.05 3.67 12.34
C ASN A 59 -0.05 4.75 12.14
N GLY A 60 -1.33 4.44 12.38
CA GLY A 60 -2.44 5.37 12.13
C GLY A 60 -2.64 5.74 10.65
N THR A 61 -2.14 4.90 9.74
CA THR A 61 -2.20 5.11 8.27
C THR A 61 -3.19 4.17 7.56
N LEU A 62 -4.07 3.53 8.33
CA LEU A 62 -5.21 2.73 7.88
C LEU A 62 -6.50 3.48 8.18
N ILE A 63 -7.26 3.80 7.14
CA ILE A 63 -8.64 4.29 7.25
C ILE A 63 -9.57 3.15 6.84
N TYR A 64 -10.42 2.72 7.78
CA TYR A 64 -11.50 1.78 7.51
C TYR A 64 -12.81 2.39 7.95
N ARG A 65 -13.65 2.78 6.99
CA ARG A 65 -14.92 3.45 7.27
C ARG A 65 -15.97 3.06 6.20
N ASN A 66 -17.16 2.66 6.65
CA ASN A 66 -18.30 2.34 5.77
C ASN A 66 -17.98 1.26 4.69
N GLY A 67 -17.13 0.28 5.03
CA GLY A 67 -16.68 -0.75 4.10
C GLY A 67 -15.63 -0.27 3.08
N VAL A 68 -15.10 0.94 3.26
CA VAL A 68 -14.00 1.48 2.45
C VAL A 68 -12.70 1.36 3.23
N VAL A 69 -11.69 0.78 2.59
CA VAL A 69 -10.32 0.66 3.10
C VAL A 69 -9.43 1.60 2.31
N LEU A 70 -8.71 2.47 3.00
CA LEU A 70 -7.66 3.31 2.42
C LEU A 70 -6.41 3.17 3.28
N THR A 71 -5.29 2.80 2.67
CA THR A 71 -3.98 2.79 3.33
C THR A 71 -3.02 3.73 2.63
N TYR A 72 -2.15 4.36 3.41
CA TYR A 72 -1.19 5.30 2.88
C TYR A 72 0.13 5.27 3.66
N THR A 73 1.18 5.77 3.04
CA THR A 73 2.50 5.92 3.65
C THR A 73 2.94 7.38 3.52
N LYS A 74 3.44 7.97 4.60
CA LYS A 74 4.05 9.29 4.59
C LYS A 74 5.55 9.14 4.37
N TYR A 75 6.11 9.83 3.38
CA TYR A 75 7.53 9.83 3.13
C TYR A 75 8.28 10.62 4.20
N LYS A 76 9.35 10.06 4.73
CA LYS A 76 10.24 10.71 5.71
C LYS A 76 11.48 11.32 5.07
N VAL A 77 11.82 10.86 3.87
CA VAL A 77 13.00 11.28 3.09
C VAL A 77 12.60 11.56 1.65
N SER A 78 13.43 12.33 0.95
CA SER A 78 13.25 12.55 -0.49
C SER A 78 13.52 11.26 -1.27
N VAL A 79 12.75 11.03 -2.35
CA VAL A 79 12.89 9.86 -3.22
C VAL A 79 12.87 10.32 -4.68
N ASN A 80 13.92 9.95 -5.42
CA ASN A 80 14.06 10.23 -6.87
C ASN A 80 13.78 8.96 -7.69
N LYS A 81 12.60 8.36 -7.51
CA LYS A 81 12.25 7.10 -8.17
C LYS A 81 11.48 7.30 -9.49
N TYR A 82 10.73 8.38 -9.58
CA TYR A 82 9.85 8.69 -10.70
C TYR A 82 10.27 10.00 -11.37
N LYS A 83 9.71 10.30 -12.54
CA LYS A 83 9.81 11.64 -13.16
C LYS A 83 9.15 12.74 -12.31
N PHE A 84 8.98 12.47 -11.04
CA PHE A 84 8.45 13.37 -10.02
C PHE A 84 9.26 13.18 -8.74
N LYS A 85 9.87 14.29 -8.25
CA LYS A 85 10.64 14.28 -6.99
C LYS A 85 9.67 14.24 -5.81
N ILE A 86 9.71 13.15 -5.06
CA ILE A 86 8.96 12.98 -3.83
C ILE A 86 9.75 13.66 -2.69
N LYS A 87 9.07 14.45 -1.88
CA LYS A 87 9.64 15.19 -0.75
C LYS A 87 9.23 14.57 0.59
N PRO A 88 9.97 14.84 1.69
CA PRO A 88 9.49 14.50 3.04
C PRO A 88 8.12 15.14 3.28
N GLY A 89 7.23 14.37 3.87
CA GLY A 89 5.83 14.79 4.09
C GLY A 89 4.86 14.40 2.99
N ASP A 90 5.31 14.17 1.76
CA ASP A 90 4.47 13.64 0.69
C ASP A 90 3.86 12.28 1.06
N ILE A 91 2.70 11.99 0.52
CA ILE A 91 1.92 10.80 0.89
C ILE A 91 1.74 9.90 -0.34
N LYS A 92 2.10 8.63 -0.19
CA LYS A 92 1.74 7.58 -1.14
C LYS A 92 0.47 6.87 -0.67
N ILE A 93 -0.58 6.91 -1.49
CA ILE A 93 -1.78 6.08 -1.33
C ILE A 93 -1.42 4.68 -1.83
N ASN A 94 -1.46 3.70 -0.93
CA ASN A 94 -1.08 2.33 -1.27
C ASN A 94 -2.28 1.52 -1.77
N GLN A 95 -3.43 1.67 -1.11
CA GLN A 95 -4.66 0.93 -1.45
C GLN A 95 -5.89 1.81 -1.24
N LEU A 96 -6.86 1.65 -2.11
CA LEU A 96 -8.23 2.14 -1.94
C LEU A 96 -9.17 1.04 -2.43
N VAL A 97 -9.85 0.39 -1.50
CA VAL A 97 -10.77 -0.72 -1.77
C VAL A 97 -12.11 -0.43 -1.13
N ASN A 98 -13.19 -0.77 -1.84
CA ASN A 98 -14.56 -0.59 -1.35
C ASN A 98 -15.30 -1.93 -1.38
N LYS A 99 -15.86 -2.36 -0.24
CA LYS A 99 -16.66 -3.58 -0.13
C LYS A 99 -17.78 -3.64 -1.17
N ASN A 100 -18.49 -2.53 -1.35
CA ASN A 100 -19.60 -2.41 -2.27
C ASN A 100 -19.33 -1.31 -3.30
N GLN A 101 -18.99 -1.68 -4.52
CA GLN A 101 -18.76 -0.72 -5.60
C GLN A 101 -20.06 0.01 -6.01
N GLY A 102 -19.93 1.23 -6.54
CA GLY A 102 -21.05 1.99 -7.10
C GLY A 102 -21.88 2.81 -6.11
N ASN A 103 -21.77 2.56 -4.80
CA ASN A 103 -22.60 3.22 -3.75
C ASN A 103 -22.10 4.61 -3.29
N GLY A 104 -21.09 5.19 -3.95
CA GLY A 104 -20.56 6.51 -3.62
C GLY A 104 -19.72 6.59 -2.33
N LYS A 105 -19.67 5.55 -1.49
CA LYS A 105 -18.96 5.56 -0.20
C LYS A 105 -17.45 5.80 -0.35
N ALA A 106 -16.81 5.15 -1.34
CA ALA A 106 -15.40 5.39 -1.64
C ALA A 106 -15.13 6.86 -1.98
N LYS A 107 -16.01 7.50 -2.79
CA LYS A 107 -15.90 8.92 -3.14
C LYS A 107 -15.98 9.81 -1.89
N LYS A 108 -16.90 9.55 -0.95
CA LYS A 108 -17.03 10.30 0.31
C LYS A 108 -15.77 10.18 1.19
N VAL A 109 -15.30 8.94 1.42
CA VAL A 109 -14.09 8.70 2.24
C VAL A 109 -12.86 9.31 1.58
N PHE A 110 -12.72 9.16 0.27
CA PHE A 110 -11.57 9.70 -0.48
C PHE A 110 -11.57 11.24 -0.48
N LYS A 111 -12.70 11.90 -0.70
CA LYS A 111 -12.80 13.37 -0.61
C LYS A 111 -12.42 13.90 0.78
N ALA A 112 -12.85 13.23 1.86
CA ALA A 112 -12.45 13.61 3.22
C ALA A 112 -10.94 13.47 3.42
N PHE A 113 -10.33 12.39 2.88
CA PHE A 113 -8.89 12.20 2.89
C PHE A 113 -8.15 13.32 2.11
N LEU A 114 -8.61 13.67 0.91
CA LEU A 114 -8.04 14.76 0.10
C LEU A 114 -8.12 16.10 0.83
N LYS A 115 -9.27 16.43 1.44
CA LYS A 115 -9.46 17.67 2.24
C LYS A 115 -8.46 17.73 3.40
N LYS A 116 -8.28 16.63 4.13
CA LYS A 116 -7.31 16.53 5.25
C LYS A 116 -5.87 16.78 4.80
N HIS A 117 -5.52 16.36 3.59
CA HIS A 117 -4.17 16.41 3.04
C HIS A 117 -4.01 17.39 1.87
N LYS A 118 -4.81 18.47 1.84
CA LYS A 118 -4.79 19.43 0.72
C LYS A 118 -3.44 20.10 0.48
N LYS A 119 -2.67 20.33 1.55
CA LYS A 119 -1.32 20.94 1.51
C LYS A 119 -0.19 19.92 1.29
N THR A 120 -0.50 18.72 0.79
CA THR A 120 0.46 17.61 0.65
C THR A 120 0.33 17.01 -0.74
N ASN A 121 1.46 16.76 -1.42
CA ASN A 121 1.41 15.99 -2.66
C ASN A 121 0.98 14.56 -2.37
N LEU A 122 0.05 14.07 -3.16
CA LEU A 122 -0.46 12.71 -3.06
C LEU A 122 -0.04 11.91 -4.28
N ILE A 123 0.58 10.78 -4.07
CA ILE A 123 1.12 9.91 -5.10
C ILE A 123 0.40 8.56 -5.02
N LEU A 124 0.17 7.92 -6.15
CA LEU A 124 -0.31 6.54 -6.22
C LEU A 124 0.19 5.83 -7.48
N ASP A 125 0.24 4.52 -7.39
CA ASP A 125 0.46 3.65 -8.56
C ASP A 125 -0.85 2.92 -8.87
N VAL A 126 -1.21 2.83 -10.14
CA VAL A 126 -2.40 2.11 -10.59
C VAL A 126 -2.10 1.31 -11.85
N ARG A 127 -2.61 0.08 -11.94
CA ARG A 127 -2.46 -0.76 -13.14
C ARG A 127 -3.06 -0.07 -14.35
N SER A 128 -2.37 -0.09 -15.49
CA SER A 128 -2.78 0.60 -16.72
C SER A 128 -4.10 0.08 -17.31
N ASN A 129 -4.45 -1.19 -17.02
CA ASN A 129 -5.72 -1.80 -17.42
C ASN A 129 -6.89 -1.44 -16.48
N ASN A 130 -6.64 -0.91 -15.28
CA ASN A 130 -7.69 -0.49 -14.34
C ASN A 130 -8.27 0.88 -14.73
N LYS A 131 -8.95 0.93 -15.89
CA LYS A 131 -9.53 2.16 -16.45
C LYS A 131 -10.52 2.84 -15.50
N LYS A 132 -11.25 2.06 -14.68
CA LYS A 132 -12.21 2.57 -13.69
C LYS A 132 -11.49 3.36 -12.59
N ALA A 133 -10.43 2.83 -12.01
CA ALA A 133 -9.64 3.52 -10.99
C ALA A 133 -8.93 4.75 -11.58
N ILE A 134 -8.35 4.65 -12.78
CA ILE A 134 -7.70 5.78 -13.45
C ILE A 134 -8.68 6.94 -13.64
N ARG A 135 -9.89 6.67 -14.14
CA ARG A 135 -10.95 7.69 -14.28
C ARG A 135 -11.34 8.30 -12.93
N PHE A 136 -11.45 7.47 -11.89
CA PHE A 136 -11.75 7.94 -10.55
C PHE A 136 -10.68 8.90 -10.04
N TYR A 137 -9.39 8.56 -10.15
CA TYR A 137 -8.29 9.40 -9.71
C TYR A 137 -8.18 10.69 -10.52
N ARG A 138 -8.35 10.64 -11.86
CA ARG A 138 -8.38 11.84 -12.72
C ARG A 138 -9.47 12.83 -12.29
N LYS A 139 -10.69 12.33 -12.00
CA LYS A 139 -11.80 13.16 -11.48
C LYS A 139 -11.53 13.79 -10.11
N ASN A 140 -10.52 13.29 -9.39
CA ASN A 140 -10.08 13.81 -8.10
C ASN A 140 -8.75 14.58 -8.19
N GLY A 141 -8.37 15.07 -9.38
CA GLY A 141 -7.23 15.96 -9.58
C GLY A 141 -5.87 15.27 -9.76
N PHE A 142 -5.84 13.94 -9.88
CA PHE A 142 -4.58 13.23 -10.14
C PHE A 142 -4.24 13.26 -11.64
N LYS A 143 -2.97 13.53 -11.95
CA LYS A 143 -2.41 13.51 -13.30
C LYS A 143 -1.35 12.41 -13.41
N LYS A 144 -1.28 11.72 -14.56
CA LYS A 144 -0.19 10.78 -14.85
C LYS A 144 1.13 11.57 -14.92
N VAL A 145 2.16 11.06 -14.25
CA VAL A 145 3.51 11.65 -14.24
C VAL A 145 4.56 10.69 -14.73
N ASP A 146 4.33 9.37 -14.59
CA ASP A 146 5.29 8.36 -14.99
C ASP A 146 4.61 7.01 -15.28
N GLU A 147 5.41 6.04 -15.67
CA GLU A 147 5.03 4.64 -15.81
C GLU A 147 5.73 3.79 -14.75
N THR A 148 5.13 2.66 -14.44
CA THR A 148 5.67 1.69 -13.47
C THR A 148 5.25 0.29 -13.86
N SER A 149 5.77 -0.72 -13.18
CA SER A 149 5.38 -2.12 -13.35
C SER A 149 4.96 -2.74 -12.03
N PHE A 150 4.06 -3.70 -12.11
CA PHE A 150 3.63 -4.56 -11.02
C PHE A 150 4.08 -5.99 -11.33
N GLY A 151 5.32 -6.37 -10.94
CA GLY A 151 5.94 -7.62 -11.36
C GLY A 151 6.42 -7.60 -12.81
N LYS A 152 6.59 -8.76 -13.43
CA LYS A 152 7.19 -8.88 -14.78
C LYS A 152 6.29 -8.36 -15.90
N ASP A 153 4.96 -8.64 -15.82
CA ASP A 153 4.08 -8.51 -16.99
C ASP A 153 2.97 -7.47 -16.85
N MET A 154 2.89 -6.78 -15.71
CA MET A 154 1.82 -5.81 -15.47
C MET A 154 2.31 -4.38 -15.52
N LYS A 155 1.93 -3.67 -16.59
CA LYS A 155 2.18 -2.23 -16.72
C LYS A 155 1.28 -1.42 -15.77
N GLY A 156 1.82 -0.34 -15.26
CA GLY A 156 1.11 0.62 -14.43
C GLY A 156 1.48 2.05 -14.74
N ILE A 157 0.75 2.97 -14.15
CA ILE A 157 1.03 4.40 -14.22
C ILE A 157 1.16 4.97 -12.81
N VAL A 158 2.06 5.92 -12.67
CA VAL A 158 2.21 6.75 -11.47
C VAL A 158 1.38 7.99 -11.66
N MET A 159 0.54 8.29 -10.69
CA MET A 159 -0.29 9.50 -10.72
C MET A 159 -0.01 10.36 -9.50
N VAL A 160 -0.03 11.68 -9.69
CA VAL A 160 0.20 12.66 -8.64
C VAL A 160 -0.92 13.69 -8.63
N ARG A 161 -1.42 14.02 -7.45
CA ARG A 161 -2.15 15.25 -7.15
C ARG A 161 -1.23 16.17 -6.36
N LYS A 162 -0.93 17.34 -6.91
CA LYS A 162 -0.12 18.35 -6.21
C LYS A 162 -0.89 18.94 -5.03
N ALA A 163 -0.16 19.43 -4.05
CA ALA A 163 -0.70 20.28 -2.99
C ALA A 163 -1.38 21.53 -3.59
N ASP A 164 -2.43 21.96 -2.93
CA ASP A 164 -3.14 23.21 -3.26
C ASP A 164 -2.37 24.40 -2.68
#